data_de37cab17bc8791809662980ed749628
#
_entry.id   de37cab17bc8791809662980ed749628
#
_cell.length_a   1.000
_cell.length_b   1.000
_cell.length_c   1.000
_cell.angle_alpha   90.00
_cell.angle_beta   90.00
_cell.angle_gamma   90.00
#
_symmetry.space_group_name_H-M   'P 1'
#
loop_
_entity.id
_entity.type
_entity.pdbx_description
1 polymer ?
#
loop_
_entity_poly.entity_id
_entity_poly.type
_entity_poly.pdbx_seq_one_letter_code
_entity_poly.pdbx_strand_id
1 'polypeptide(L)'
;EEGKHLPFEDRKHWTTLWIVDPLDGTKEFIKRNGEFTVNIALVQEGAPILGVVYVPVSGELYLGVKGQGALKLKMDPDTRITPDHLALATSLPQSQERSFTAVGSRSHMNAETEAFIEDYRRVHGEVCIISKGSSLKMCMVAEGTADVYPRFAPTMEWDTAAGQAVVEAAGFTMVEKKSKTALRYNKEDLLNPHFIVE
;
A
#
# COMPACT_ATOMS: atom_id res chain seq x y z
N GLU A 1 -14.00 9.96 -0.69
CA GLU A 1 -13.92 8.50 -0.56
C GLU A 1 -15.09 7.78 -1.25
N GLU A 2 -16.29 8.33 -1.20
CA GLU A 2 -17.49 7.68 -1.74
C GLU A 2 -18.09 8.47 -2.91
N GLY A 3 -17.21 8.92 -3.81
CA GLY A 3 -17.63 9.58 -5.04
C GLY A 3 -18.45 8.65 -5.94
N LYS A 4 -19.17 9.22 -6.90
CA LYS A 4 -19.82 8.41 -7.93
C LYS A 4 -18.75 7.77 -8.80
N HIS A 5 -18.64 6.45 -8.74
CA HIS A 5 -17.77 5.70 -9.62
C HIS A 5 -18.39 5.62 -11.02
N LEU A 6 -17.54 5.67 -12.04
CA LEU A 6 -18.00 5.43 -13.41
C LEU A 6 -18.50 3.98 -13.52
N PRO A 7 -19.66 3.75 -14.20
CA PRO A 7 -20.15 2.42 -14.48
C PRO A 7 -19.08 1.54 -15.16
N PHE A 8 -19.08 0.25 -14.88
CA PHE A 8 -18.10 -0.67 -15.49
C PHE A 8 -18.15 -0.64 -17.01
N GLU A 9 -19.35 -0.55 -17.59
CA GLU A 9 -19.55 -0.46 -19.05
C GLU A 9 -18.78 0.69 -19.69
N ASP A 10 -18.62 1.82 -19.00
CA ASP A 10 -17.90 2.99 -19.50
C ASP A 10 -16.37 2.82 -19.42
N ARG A 11 -15.87 2.02 -18.47
CA ARG A 11 -14.43 1.87 -18.19
C ARG A 11 -13.84 0.51 -18.52
N LYS A 12 -14.63 -0.53 -18.82
CA LYS A 12 -14.16 -1.91 -19.08
C LYS A 12 -13.15 -2.02 -20.22
N HIS A 13 -13.15 -1.06 -21.15
CA HIS A 13 -12.23 -1.01 -22.29
C HIS A 13 -10.96 -0.19 -22.02
N TRP A 14 -10.83 0.41 -20.83
CA TRP A 14 -9.67 1.21 -20.50
C TRP A 14 -8.48 0.30 -20.21
N THR A 15 -7.46 0.42 -21.02
CA THR A 15 -6.20 -0.28 -20.82
C THR A 15 -5.25 0.49 -19.92
N THR A 16 -5.47 1.80 -19.79
CA THR A 16 -4.66 2.69 -18.94
C THR A 16 -5.57 3.67 -18.20
N LEU A 17 -5.41 3.78 -16.88
CA LEU A 17 -6.22 4.68 -16.06
C LEU A 17 -5.43 5.11 -14.79
N TRP A 18 -5.81 6.28 -14.28
CA TRP A 18 -5.40 6.72 -12.96
C TRP A 18 -6.42 6.25 -11.91
N ILE A 19 -5.92 5.68 -10.81
CA ILE A 19 -6.71 5.40 -9.61
C ILE A 19 -6.20 6.31 -8.51
N VAL A 20 -7.10 7.10 -7.93
CA VAL A 20 -6.75 8.13 -6.93
C VAL A 20 -7.65 7.97 -5.71
N ASP A 21 -7.03 7.90 -4.55
CA ASP A 21 -7.67 8.14 -3.27
C ASP A 21 -7.12 9.45 -2.68
N PRO A 22 -7.91 10.53 -2.67
CA PRO A 22 -7.44 11.81 -2.17
C PRO A 22 -7.33 11.87 -0.65
N LEU A 23 -7.92 10.91 0.08
CA LEU A 23 -7.88 10.84 1.54
C LEU A 23 -8.16 9.42 2.04
N ASP A 24 -7.17 8.52 1.91
CA ASP A 24 -7.22 7.20 2.53
C ASP A 24 -7.00 7.31 4.05
N GLY A 25 -7.86 6.66 4.81
CA GLY A 25 -7.81 6.68 6.27
C GLY A 25 -8.64 7.81 6.89
N THR A 26 -9.89 7.97 6.49
CA THR A 26 -10.82 8.99 7.03
C THR A 26 -10.94 8.93 8.56
N LYS A 27 -10.88 7.72 9.14
CA LYS A 27 -10.88 7.55 10.62
C LYS A 27 -9.64 8.15 11.27
N GLU A 28 -8.47 7.98 10.65
CA GLU A 28 -7.20 8.52 11.07
C GLU A 28 -7.18 10.05 10.93
N PHE A 29 -7.75 10.57 9.84
CA PHE A 29 -7.92 12.01 9.62
C PHE A 29 -8.80 12.64 10.70
N ILE A 30 -9.97 12.06 10.99
CA ILE A 30 -10.89 12.54 12.04
C ILE A 30 -10.22 12.50 13.43
N LYS A 31 -9.45 11.44 13.72
CA LYS A 31 -8.70 11.31 14.98
C LYS A 31 -7.47 12.18 15.05
N ARG A 32 -7.07 12.84 13.97
CA ARG A 32 -5.88 13.71 13.86
C ARG A 32 -4.59 13.02 14.31
N ASN A 33 -4.44 11.71 14.02
CA ASN A 33 -3.24 10.94 14.40
C ASN A 33 -2.13 11.00 13.35
N GLY A 34 -2.36 11.64 12.19
CA GLY A 34 -1.38 11.84 11.13
C GLY A 34 -1.15 10.63 10.22
N GLU A 35 -1.92 9.55 10.37
CA GLU A 35 -1.73 8.30 9.63
C GLU A 35 -2.68 8.17 8.42
N PHE A 36 -3.12 9.27 7.83
CA PHE A 36 -3.86 9.26 6.57
C PHE A 36 -2.94 9.55 5.38
N THR A 37 -3.31 9.07 4.20
CA THR A 37 -2.49 9.19 3.01
C THR A 37 -3.28 9.72 1.81
N VAL A 38 -2.56 10.25 0.83
CA VAL A 38 -3.05 10.49 -0.54
C VAL A 38 -2.41 9.42 -1.42
N ASN A 39 -3.23 8.67 -2.14
CA ASN A 39 -2.79 7.57 -2.99
C ASN A 39 -3.07 7.89 -4.46
N ILE A 40 -2.06 7.75 -5.32
CA ILE A 40 -2.19 7.97 -6.76
C ILE A 40 -1.50 6.81 -7.47
N ALA A 41 -2.20 6.09 -8.33
CA ALA A 41 -1.64 5.00 -9.11
C ALA A 41 -1.93 5.16 -10.60
N LEU A 42 -0.96 4.85 -11.44
CA LEU A 42 -1.16 4.61 -12.86
C LEU A 42 -1.25 3.09 -13.07
N VAL A 43 -2.38 2.65 -13.58
CA VAL A 43 -2.67 1.24 -13.88
C VAL A 43 -2.66 1.04 -15.38
N GLN A 44 -1.97 0.01 -15.84
CA GLN A 44 -1.94 -0.41 -17.24
C GLN A 44 -2.27 -1.90 -17.33
N GLU A 45 -3.19 -2.27 -18.23
CA GLU A 45 -3.63 -3.66 -18.42
C GLU A 45 -4.03 -4.34 -17.09
N GLY A 46 -4.68 -3.57 -16.21
CA GLY A 46 -5.13 -4.01 -14.90
C GLY A 46 -4.03 -4.26 -13.86
N ALA A 47 -2.79 -3.84 -14.11
CA ALA A 47 -1.67 -3.91 -13.17
C ALA A 47 -1.13 -2.51 -12.86
N PRO A 48 -0.79 -2.17 -11.62
CA PRO A 48 -0.21 -0.88 -11.30
C PRO A 48 1.24 -0.83 -11.82
N ILE A 49 1.58 0.23 -12.53
CA ILE A 49 2.93 0.45 -13.08
C ILE A 49 3.66 1.62 -12.44
N LEU A 50 2.93 2.51 -11.79
CA LEU A 50 3.44 3.61 -10.99
C LEU A 50 2.51 3.83 -9.79
N GLY A 51 3.09 4.09 -8.64
CA GLY A 51 2.34 4.44 -7.43
C GLY A 51 3.03 5.52 -6.63
N VAL A 52 2.23 6.43 -6.12
CA VAL A 52 2.63 7.46 -5.16
C VAL A 52 1.75 7.34 -3.94
N VAL A 53 2.37 7.20 -2.77
CA VAL A 53 1.69 7.30 -1.47
C VAL A 53 2.31 8.47 -0.71
N TYR A 54 1.52 9.48 -0.42
CA TYR A 54 1.97 10.66 0.29
C TYR A 54 1.31 10.76 1.67
N VAL A 55 2.09 11.06 2.69
CA VAL A 55 1.64 11.26 4.08
C VAL A 55 1.67 12.75 4.39
N PRO A 56 0.56 13.49 4.29
CA PRO A 56 0.56 14.95 4.36
C PRO A 56 1.11 15.52 5.67
N VAL A 57 0.94 14.80 6.79
CA VAL A 57 1.37 15.30 8.12
C VAL A 57 2.87 15.17 8.33
N SER A 58 3.48 14.08 7.89
CA SER A 58 4.94 13.87 8.04
C SER A 58 5.74 14.39 6.85
N GLY A 59 5.09 14.65 5.71
CA GLY A 59 5.73 14.99 4.45
C GLY A 59 6.43 13.81 3.78
N GLU A 60 6.22 12.58 4.24
CA GLU A 60 6.81 11.39 3.64
C GLU A 60 6.09 11.05 2.35
N LEU A 61 6.85 10.81 1.30
CA LEU A 61 6.38 10.41 -0.01
C LEU A 61 7.09 9.11 -0.42
N TYR A 62 6.28 8.13 -0.81
CA TYR A 62 6.72 6.86 -1.37
C TYR A 62 6.38 6.84 -2.86
N LEU A 63 7.35 6.51 -3.69
CA LEU A 63 7.23 6.39 -5.13
C LEU A 63 7.69 5.01 -5.56
N GLY A 64 6.85 4.28 -6.27
CA GLY A 64 7.21 3.01 -6.91
C GLY A 64 6.97 3.07 -8.40
N VAL A 65 7.96 2.65 -9.20
CA VAL A 65 7.84 2.58 -10.65
C VAL A 65 8.30 1.22 -11.13
N LYS A 66 7.44 0.51 -11.84
CA LYS A 66 7.73 -0.83 -12.37
C LYS A 66 9.02 -0.85 -13.17
N GLY A 67 9.95 -1.73 -12.75
CA GLY A 67 11.25 -1.88 -13.40
C GLY A 67 12.28 -0.77 -13.09
N GLN A 68 11.94 0.23 -12.26
CA GLN A 68 12.86 1.28 -11.86
C GLN A 68 13.15 1.30 -10.36
N GLY A 69 12.37 0.54 -9.56
CA GLY A 69 12.53 0.47 -8.12
C GLY A 69 11.59 1.39 -7.36
N ALA A 70 11.73 1.40 -6.04
CA ALA A 70 10.96 2.24 -5.14
C ALA A 70 11.86 3.21 -4.36
N LEU A 71 11.32 4.38 -4.08
CA LEU A 71 12.01 5.48 -3.41
C LEU A 71 11.15 6.04 -2.29
N LYS A 72 11.82 6.53 -1.25
CA LYS A 72 11.22 7.35 -0.18
C LYS A 72 11.91 8.70 -0.12
N LEU A 73 11.13 9.76 0.01
CA LEU A 73 11.65 11.12 0.22
C LEU A 73 10.73 11.89 1.16
N LYS A 74 11.25 12.99 1.70
CA LYS A 74 10.48 13.93 2.51
C LYS A 74 10.23 15.19 1.71
N MET A 75 8.97 15.60 1.62
CA MET A 75 8.53 16.73 0.83
C MET A 75 7.55 17.60 1.62
N ASP A 76 7.70 18.91 1.48
CA ASP A 76 6.67 19.83 1.95
C ASP A 76 5.49 19.84 0.96
N PRO A 77 4.23 20.00 1.44
CA PRO A 77 3.04 19.89 0.60
C PRO A 77 3.03 20.77 -0.65
N ASP A 78 3.63 21.96 -0.57
CA ASP A 78 3.65 22.94 -1.66
C ASP A 78 4.87 22.81 -2.57
N THR A 79 5.72 21.80 -2.31
CA THR A 79 6.96 21.61 -3.09
C THR A 79 6.70 20.78 -4.34
N ARG A 80 7.07 21.31 -5.49
CA ARG A 80 7.06 20.54 -6.74
C ARG A 80 8.26 19.59 -6.76
N ILE A 81 8.00 18.30 -7.02
CA ILE A 81 9.06 17.30 -7.20
C ILE A 81 9.90 17.65 -8.44
N THR A 82 11.21 17.63 -8.27
CA THR A 82 12.19 17.83 -9.33
C THR A 82 13.12 16.63 -9.42
N PRO A 83 13.89 16.46 -10.52
CA PRO A 83 14.90 15.41 -10.61
C PRO A 83 15.92 15.42 -9.47
N ASP A 84 16.28 16.60 -8.94
CA ASP A 84 17.21 16.72 -7.81
C ASP A 84 16.62 16.12 -6.53
N HIS A 85 15.34 16.31 -6.27
CA HIS A 85 14.67 15.65 -5.15
C HIS A 85 14.70 14.12 -5.27
N LEU A 86 14.50 13.59 -6.48
CA LEU A 86 14.57 12.14 -6.73
C LEU A 86 15.99 11.59 -6.56
N ALA A 87 17.03 12.39 -6.93
CA ALA A 87 18.42 12.00 -6.73
C ALA A 87 18.82 11.91 -5.25
N LEU A 88 18.15 12.67 -4.37
CA LEU A 88 18.36 12.66 -2.92
C LEU A 88 17.45 11.67 -2.18
N ALA A 89 16.54 11.00 -2.90
CA ALA A 89 15.60 10.05 -2.30
C ALA A 89 16.31 8.78 -1.81
N THR A 90 15.76 8.18 -0.78
CA THR A 90 16.24 6.90 -0.25
C THR A 90 15.66 5.75 -1.06
N SER A 91 16.50 4.87 -1.60
CA SER A 91 16.06 3.64 -2.26
C SER A 91 15.47 2.66 -1.27
N LEU A 92 14.42 1.95 -1.68
CA LEU A 92 13.74 0.93 -0.88
C LEU A 92 13.98 -0.47 -1.46
N PRO A 93 14.03 -1.53 -0.62
CA PRO A 93 13.95 -1.49 0.84
C PRO A 93 15.25 -1.03 1.50
N GLN A 94 15.14 -0.61 2.77
CA GLN A 94 16.30 -0.40 3.64
C GLN A 94 16.51 -1.65 4.51
N SER A 95 17.71 -2.21 4.47
CA SER A 95 18.04 -3.35 5.33
C SER A 95 18.15 -2.91 6.79
N GLN A 96 17.46 -3.62 7.69
CA GLN A 96 17.50 -3.37 9.13
C GLN A 96 17.56 -4.69 9.87
N GLU A 97 18.47 -4.79 10.85
CA GLU A 97 18.45 -5.89 11.82
C GLU A 97 17.31 -5.66 12.80
N ARG A 98 16.31 -6.54 12.79
CA ARG A 98 15.14 -6.48 13.68
C ARG A 98 14.45 -7.83 13.77
N SER A 99 13.61 -8.01 14.79
CA SER A 99 12.72 -9.17 14.87
C SER A 99 11.71 -9.18 13.74
N PHE A 100 11.24 -10.38 13.37
CA PHE A 100 10.16 -10.52 12.39
C PHE A 100 8.94 -9.69 12.79
N THR A 101 8.47 -8.86 11.91
CA THR A 101 7.45 -7.85 12.21
C THR A 101 6.26 -7.98 11.27
N ALA A 102 5.08 -8.20 11.83
CA ALA A 102 3.81 -8.14 11.12
C ALA A 102 3.14 -6.78 11.33
N VAL A 103 2.60 -6.21 10.25
CA VAL A 103 1.78 -5.00 10.35
C VAL A 103 0.32 -5.39 10.43
N GLY A 104 -0.36 -4.94 11.49
CA GLY A 104 -1.79 -5.12 11.67
C GLY A 104 -2.58 -3.83 11.43
N SER A 105 -3.87 -3.97 11.17
CA SER A 105 -4.79 -2.83 11.21
C SER A 105 -5.21 -2.59 12.65
N ARG A 106 -5.11 -1.34 13.11
CA ARG A 106 -5.57 -0.96 14.47
C ARG A 106 -7.05 -1.25 14.71
N SER A 107 -7.85 -1.19 13.65
CA SER A 107 -9.31 -1.29 13.72
C SER A 107 -9.87 -2.59 13.15
N HIS A 108 -9.06 -3.46 12.56
CA HIS A 108 -9.52 -4.61 11.78
C HIS A 108 -8.69 -5.88 12.04
N MET A 109 -8.14 -6.04 13.26
CA MET A 109 -7.65 -7.33 13.72
C MET A 109 -8.84 -8.25 13.91
N ASN A 110 -8.85 -9.37 13.21
CA ASN A 110 -9.87 -10.41 13.33
C ASN A 110 -9.20 -11.78 13.56
N ALA A 111 -10.00 -12.76 13.94
CA ALA A 111 -9.49 -14.10 14.25
C ALA A 111 -8.71 -14.74 13.10
N GLU A 112 -9.06 -14.45 11.86
CA GLU A 112 -8.35 -14.95 10.66
C GLU A 112 -6.95 -14.34 10.54
N THR A 113 -6.82 -13.04 10.82
CA THR A 113 -5.53 -12.33 10.85
C THR A 113 -4.66 -12.83 12.01
N GLU A 114 -5.25 -13.03 13.18
CA GLU A 114 -4.53 -13.57 14.35
C GLU A 114 -4.01 -14.99 14.09
N ALA A 115 -4.84 -15.87 13.52
CA ALA A 115 -4.42 -17.22 13.15
C ALA A 115 -3.28 -17.22 12.13
N PHE A 116 -3.33 -16.32 11.13
CA PHE A 116 -2.28 -16.15 10.15
C PHE A 116 -0.95 -15.71 10.79
N ILE A 117 -0.98 -14.75 11.71
CA ILE A 117 0.23 -14.31 12.45
C ILE A 117 0.77 -15.43 13.35
N GLU A 118 -0.09 -16.25 13.92
CA GLU A 118 0.32 -17.40 14.74
C GLU A 118 1.10 -18.44 13.92
N ASP A 119 0.76 -18.66 12.64
CA ASP A 119 1.54 -19.52 11.76
C ASP A 119 2.96 -18.97 11.54
N TYR A 120 3.11 -17.64 11.43
CA TYR A 120 4.45 -17.01 11.36
C TYR A 120 5.24 -17.14 12.66
N ARG A 121 4.58 -17.07 13.83
CA ARG A 121 5.24 -17.31 15.13
C ARG A 121 5.83 -18.71 15.24
N ARG A 122 5.16 -19.71 14.65
CA ARG A 122 5.67 -21.11 14.65
C ARG A 122 6.94 -21.24 13.82
N VAL A 123 7.12 -20.42 12.79
CA VAL A 123 8.29 -20.47 11.90
C VAL A 123 9.42 -19.58 12.39
N HIS A 124 9.10 -18.35 12.81
CA HIS A 124 10.09 -17.31 13.13
C HIS A 124 10.32 -17.10 14.63
N GLY A 125 9.55 -17.78 15.49
CA GLY A 125 9.57 -17.55 16.94
C GLY A 125 8.77 -16.30 17.32
N GLU A 126 9.41 -15.32 17.94
CA GLU A 126 8.73 -14.08 18.32
C GLU A 126 8.40 -13.21 17.08
N VAL A 127 7.15 -12.78 16.97
CA VAL A 127 6.66 -11.87 15.95
C VAL A 127 6.21 -10.57 16.60
N CYS A 128 6.89 -9.50 16.27
CA CYS A 128 6.48 -8.15 16.67
C CYS A 128 5.23 -7.74 15.87
N ILE A 129 4.26 -7.11 16.53
CA ILE A 129 3.06 -6.60 15.85
C ILE A 129 3.04 -5.08 15.94
N ILE A 130 3.06 -4.41 14.80
CA ILE A 130 2.94 -2.96 14.69
C ILE A 130 1.59 -2.62 14.07
N SER A 131 0.91 -1.61 14.61
CA SER A 131 -0.36 -1.13 14.07
C SER A 131 -0.18 0.24 13.42
N LYS A 132 -0.60 0.36 12.16
CA LYS A 132 -0.63 1.61 11.39
C LYS A 132 -1.97 1.79 10.70
N GLY A 133 -2.30 3.06 10.38
CA GLY A 133 -3.46 3.41 9.55
C GLY A 133 -3.14 3.36 8.05
N SER A 134 -4.19 3.45 7.24
CA SER A 134 -4.11 3.74 5.81
C SER A 134 -3.13 2.85 5.02
N SER A 135 -2.67 3.31 3.87
CA SER A 135 -1.68 2.66 2.99
C SER A 135 -0.27 2.59 3.58
N LEU A 136 -0.01 3.25 4.73
CA LEU A 136 1.27 3.17 5.45
C LEU A 136 1.69 1.73 5.77
N LYS A 137 0.75 0.81 5.95
CA LYS A 137 1.03 -0.61 6.21
C LYS A 137 1.79 -1.27 5.05
N MET A 138 1.42 -0.94 3.81
CA MET A 138 2.12 -1.39 2.61
C MET A 138 3.49 -0.72 2.49
N CYS A 139 3.56 0.58 2.79
CA CYS A 139 4.81 1.33 2.79
C CYS A 139 5.83 0.77 3.79
N MET A 140 5.39 0.30 4.97
CA MET A 140 6.29 -0.32 5.95
C MET A 140 6.93 -1.62 5.45
N VAL A 141 6.20 -2.44 4.69
CA VAL A 141 6.78 -3.62 4.04
C VAL A 141 7.76 -3.18 2.95
N ALA A 142 7.36 -2.24 2.10
CA ALA A 142 8.23 -1.70 1.05
C ALA A 142 9.52 -1.06 1.60
N GLU A 143 9.47 -0.46 2.79
CA GLU A 143 10.66 0.08 3.48
C GLU A 143 11.60 -1.00 4.03
N GLY A 144 11.09 -2.22 4.28
CA GLY A 144 11.78 -3.25 5.05
C GLY A 144 11.65 -3.06 6.57
N THR A 145 10.77 -2.17 7.04
CA THR A 145 10.48 -1.98 8.48
C THR A 145 9.46 -2.97 9.01
N ALA A 146 8.78 -3.70 8.12
CA ALA A 146 7.93 -4.84 8.43
C ALA A 146 8.15 -5.95 7.39
N ASP A 147 7.80 -7.19 7.74
CA ASP A 147 8.00 -8.37 6.89
C ASP A 147 6.71 -8.80 6.22
N VAL A 148 5.57 -8.61 6.88
CA VAL A 148 4.28 -9.06 6.36
C VAL A 148 3.13 -8.15 6.78
N TYR A 149 2.21 -7.93 5.84
CA TYR A 149 0.93 -7.27 6.09
C TYR A 149 -0.22 -8.11 5.55
N PRO A 150 -0.90 -8.91 6.38
CA PRO A 150 -2.15 -9.58 6.01
C PRO A 150 -3.33 -8.60 6.06
N ARG A 151 -4.16 -8.60 5.02
CA ARG A 151 -5.40 -7.82 4.98
C ARG A 151 -6.60 -8.72 4.68
N PHE A 152 -7.28 -9.16 5.75
CA PHE A 152 -8.46 -10.03 5.69
C PHE A 152 -9.73 -9.28 6.12
N ALA A 153 -9.84 -8.05 5.62
CA ALA A 153 -11.01 -7.19 5.77
C ALA A 153 -11.19 -6.35 4.50
N PRO A 154 -12.39 -5.87 4.20
CA PRO A 154 -12.69 -5.14 2.97
C PRO A 154 -11.76 -3.95 2.72
N THR A 155 -11.35 -3.75 1.47
CA THR A 155 -10.68 -2.57 0.93
C THR A 155 -11.14 -2.38 -0.50
N MET A 156 -11.01 -1.15 -1.01
CA MET A 156 -11.32 -0.81 -2.38
C MET A 156 -10.05 -0.71 -3.23
N GLU A 157 -10.20 -0.70 -4.55
CA GLU A 157 -9.05 -0.59 -5.48
C GLU A 157 -8.17 0.63 -5.20
N TRP A 158 -8.76 1.76 -4.84
CA TRP A 158 -8.01 3.00 -4.56
C TRP A 158 -7.22 2.97 -3.26
N ASP A 159 -7.60 2.11 -2.29
CA ASP A 159 -6.83 1.91 -1.06
C ASP A 159 -5.49 1.19 -1.34
N THR A 160 -5.38 0.47 -2.46
CA THR A 160 -4.30 -0.51 -2.65
C THR A 160 -3.44 -0.29 -3.89
N ALA A 161 -3.97 0.28 -4.96
CA ALA A 161 -3.26 0.35 -6.24
C ALA A 161 -1.90 1.06 -6.15
N ALA A 162 -1.84 2.19 -5.45
CA ALA A 162 -0.60 2.94 -5.25
C ALA A 162 0.40 2.18 -4.36
N GLY A 163 -0.10 1.64 -3.25
CA GLY A 163 0.71 0.84 -2.32
C GLY A 163 1.28 -0.41 -2.98
N GLN A 164 0.50 -1.12 -3.83
CA GLN A 164 0.98 -2.28 -4.57
C GLN A 164 2.13 -1.90 -5.52
N ALA A 165 2.02 -0.81 -6.26
CA ALA A 165 3.10 -0.36 -7.13
C ALA A 165 4.39 -0.09 -6.35
N VAL A 166 4.30 0.52 -5.16
CA VAL A 166 5.45 0.78 -4.30
C VAL A 166 6.05 -0.53 -3.76
N VAL A 167 5.21 -1.45 -3.28
CA VAL A 167 5.61 -2.77 -2.77
C VAL A 167 6.34 -3.59 -3.84
N GLU A 168 5.73 -3.73 -5.01
CA GLU A 168 6.30 -4.52 -6.11
C GLU A 168 7.58 -3.89 -6.66
N ALA A 169 7.65 -2.56 -6.74
CA ALA A 169 8.86 -1.85 -7.15
C ALA A 169 9.99 -1.97 -6.12
N ALA A 170 9.67 -2.16 -4.84
CA ALA A 170 10.64 -2.43 -3.78
C ALA A 170 11.13 -3.90 -3.75
N GLY A 171 10.55 -4.78 -4.59
CA GLY A 171 10.95 -6.19 -4.69
C GLY A 171 10.15 -7.15 -3.82
N PHE A 172 9.08 -6.68 -3.21
CA PHE A 172 8.12 -7.50 -2.45
C PHE A 172 6.92 -7.90 -3.30
N THR A 173 6.03 -8.70 -2.74
CA THR A 173 4.82 -9.15 -3.44
C THR A 173 3.55 -8.69 -2.72
N MET A 174 2.49 -8.47 -3.48
CA MET A 174 1.15 -8.26 -2.97
C MET A 174 0.19 -9.18 -3.70
N VAL A 175 -0.28 -10.22 -3.02
CA VAL A 175 -1.04 -11.31 -3.63
C VAL A 175 -2.37 -11.55 -2.95
N GLU A 176 -3.36 -11.93 -3.73
CA GLU A 176 -4.63 -12.45 -3.19
C GLU A 176 -4.37 -13.69 -2.34
N LYS A 177 -5.00 -13.76 -1.17
CA LYS A 177 -4.83 -14.84 -0.19
C LYS A 177 -5.13 -16.22 -0.78
N LYS A 178 -6.19 -16.35 -1.58
CA LYS A 178 -6.66 -17.64 -2.13
C LYS A 178 -5.89 -18.05 -3.37
N SER A 179 -5.85 -17.19 -4.38
CA SER A 179 -5.26 -17.52 -5.69
C SER A 179 -3.74 -17.43 -5.71
N LYS A 180 -3.15 -16.69 -4.76
CA LYS A 180 -1.71 -16.38 -4.72
C LYS A 180 -1.23 -15.62 -5.97
N THR A 181 -2.14 -14.94 -6.66
CA THR A 181 -1.83 -14.07 -7.80
C THR A 181 -1.88 -12.61 -7.38
N ALA A 182 -1.15 -11.75 -8.10
CA ALA A 182 -1.19 -10.30 -7.86
C ALA A 182 -2.61 -9.75 -8.00
N LEU A 183 -2.97 -8.75 -7.21
CA LEU A 183 -4.25 -8.07 -7.32
C LEU A 183 -4.38 -7.40 -8.69
N ARG A 184 -5.62 -7.32 -9.17
CA ARG A 184 -5.96 -6.70 -10.46
C ARG A 184 -6.91 -5.54 -10.23
N TYR A 185 -6.85 -4.58 -11.12
CA TYR A 185 -7.56 -3.31 -11.04
C TYR A 185 -8.45 -3.08 -12.26
N ASN A 186 -9.37 -2.13 -12.15
CA ASN A 186 -10.43 -1.86 -13.13
C ASN A 186 -11.41 -3.02 -13.25
N LYS A 187 -11.67 -3.72 -12.13
CA LYS A 187 -12.66 -4.81 -12.07
C LYS A 187 -14.08 -4.25 -12.11
N GLU A 188 -15.05 -5.08 -12.43
CA GLU A 188 -16.47 -4.75 -12.31
C GLU A 188 -16.83 -4.42 -10.86
N ASP A 189 -16.52 -5.32 -9.92
CA ASP A 189 -16.54 -5.06 -8.49
C ASP A 189 -15.21 -4.45 -8.05
N LEU A 190 -15.25 -3.21 -7.58
CA LEU A 190 -14.07 -2.48 -7.12
C LEU A 190 -13.57 -2.91 -5.74
N LEU A 191 -14.30 -3.83 -5.07
CA LEU A 191 -13.86 -4.43 -3.81
C LEU A 191 -12.65 -5.35 -4.06
N ASN A 192 -11.64 -5.25 -3.22
CA ASN A 192 -10.49 -6.14 -3.28
C ASN A 192 -10.76 -7.48 -2.59
N PRO A 193 -10.20 -8.58 -3.08
CA PRO A 193 -10.11 -9.81 -2.31
C PRO A 193 -9.21 -9.62 -1.08
N HIS A 194 -9.29 -10.54 -0.12
CA HIS A 194 -8.29 -10.61 0.96
C HIS A 194 -6.90 -10.83 0.36
N PHE A 195 -5.89 -10.13 0.89
CA PHE A 195 -4.53 -10.17 0.34
C PHE A 195 -3.44 -10.22 1.43
N ILE A 196 -2.24 -10.52 0.99
CA ILE A 196 -1.02 -10.55 1.80
C ILE A 196 0.04 -9.73 1.06
N VAL A 197 0.79 -8.93 1.81
CA VAL A 197 1.99 -8.21 1.35
C VAL A 197 3.19 -8.81 2.08
N GLU A 198 4.20 -9.27 1.36
CA GLU A 198 5.42 -9.89 1.88
C GLU A 198 6.58 -9.89 0.87
#